data_676b9a1300c1594cae5efe9c66d07452
#
_entry.id   676b9a1300c1594cae5efe9c66d07452
#
_cell.length_a   1.000
_cell.length_b   1.000
_cell.length_c   1.000
_cell.angle_alpha   90.00
_cell.angle_beta   90.00
_cell.angle_gamma   90.00
#
_symmetry.space_group_name_H-M   'P 1'
#
loop_
_entity.id
_entity.type
_entity.pdbx_description
1 polymer ?
#
loop_
_entity_poly.entity_id
_entity_poly.type
_entity_poly.pdbx_seq_one_letter_code
_entity_poly.pdbx_strand_id
1 'polypeptide(L)'
;LWTCFAKSLSYSANLLGEIADDVMSIDNAMKGGFGWELGPFEVLDAIGIEYFVDRCKNENIKLPEWLINMSKNNVKSIYTYIDGIKHSYDFKINNYSKVIDNEKVIDFNNLKSNNMLIDRHWSASLYDLGDGVASIKLHSVLKPELNPIDGSMMQVFAKSLDWVSENKYKGLVISGSGANFCAGANLSLILQAAEKKDFKSLENFINTIQQIFQNIRFSNFPVIGAPYGLVLGGGMEIIGSCDRRVAAAESYIGLVEVGVGLIPGAGGNLRMLSNLSKKIKTGITGTLPLVQKAFETVGFAKVATSAKQAQSYGYLINEDKIVVNRDHILSHAKELVIDLSSEYKTPEVESFKLPGSAGRLAIDVQAKSMVKAGKISEHDALIGSKLAYVLTGGKKGGMFTAVDEQYLLDIEREAFLSLCGEPKTLDRIRFMLTKGKPLRN
;
A
#
# COMPACT_ATOMS: atom_id res chain seq x y z
N LEU A 1 -6.23 -16.82 -29.26
CA LEU A 1 -5.35 -16.64 -28.10
C LEU A 1 -4.15 -17.58 -28.16
N TRP A 2 -4.33 -18.91 -28.21
CA TRP A 2 -3.25 -19.91 -28.26
C TRP A 2 -2.18 -19.60 -29.32
N THR A 3 -2.60 -19.38 -30.58
CA THR A 3 -1.68 -19.13 -31.71
C THR A 3 -0.75 -17.90 -31.44
N CYS A 4 -1.28 -16.84 -30.80
CA CYS A 4 -0.48 -15.68 -30.44
C CYS A 4 0.56 -16.05 -29.38
N PHE A 5 0.13 -16.73 -28.30
CA PHE A 5 1.05 -17.18 -27.26
C PHE A 5 2.12 -18.13 -27.80
N ALA A 6 1.70 -19.17 -28.54
CA ALA A 6 2.62 -20.17 -29.08
C ALA A 6 3.70 -19.55 -29.97
N LYS A 7 3.34 -18.61 -30.84
CA LYS A 7 4.29 -17.89 -31.69
C LYS A 7 5.21 -16.96 -30.88
N SER A 8 4.67 -16.21 -29.92
CA SER A 8 5.46 -15.30 -29.10
C SER A 8 6.46 -16.06 -28.21
N LEU A 9 6.00 -17.11 -27.53
CA LEU A 9 6.86 -17.91 -26.66
C LEU A 9 7.92 -18.69 -27.44
N SER A 10 7.56 -19.28 -28.60
CA SER A 10 8.52 -19.96 -29.46
C SER A 10 9.55 -18.98 -30.04
N TYR A 11 9.14 -17.76 -30.38
CA TYR A 11 10.04 -16.70 -30.82
C TYR A 11 11.05 -16.34 -29.73
N SER A 12 10.58 -16.05 -28.51
CA SER A 12 11.47 -15.77 -27.36
C SER A 12 12.44 -16.92 -27.10
N ALA A 13 11.96 -18.18 -27.17
CA ALA A 13 12.80 -19.35 -26.97
C ALA A 13 13.88 -19.53 -28.08
N ASN A 14 13.56 -19.19 -29.31
CA ASN A 14 14.53 -19.25 -30.44
C ASN A 14 15.58 -18.13 -30.40
N LEU A 15 15.28 -16.99 -29.76
CA LEU A 15 16.23 -15.88 -29.62
C LEU A 15 17.22 -16.07 -28.47
N LEU A 16 17.01 -17.04 -27.60
CA LEU A 16 17.93 -17.32 -26.51
C LEU A 16 19.28 -17.79 -27.07
N GLY A 17 20.35 -17.15 -26.63
CA GLY A 17 21.72 -17.31 -27.17
C GLY A 17 22.07 -16.33 -28.29
N GLU A 18 21.07 -15.58 -28.82
CA GLU A 18 21.30 -14.50 -29.78
C GLU A 18 21.20 -13.11 -29.11
N ILE A 19 20.10 -12.86 -28.40
CA ILE A 19 19.84 -11.55 -27.76
C ILE A 19 20.07 -11.55 -26.24
N ALA A 20 20.11 -12.72 -25.61
CA ALA A 20 20.34 -12.90 -24.19
C ALA A 20 21.02 -14.25 -23.91
N ASP A 21 21.85 -14.29 -22.87
CA ASP A 21 22.58 -15.48 -22.46
C ASP A 21 21.80 -16.40 -21.53
N ASP A 22 20.70 -15.94 -20.95
CA ASP A 22 19.83 -16.66 -20.03
C ASP A 22 18.36 -16.30 -20.18
N VAL A 23 17.49 -17.17 -19.69
CA VAL A 23 16.02 -17.04 -19.78
C VAL A 23 15.49 -15.86 -18.95
N MET A 24 16.12 -15.59 -17.82
CA MET A 24 15.67 -14.55 -16.89
C MET A 24 15.88 -13.14 -17.46
N SER A 25 16.93 -12.92 -18.25
CA SER A 25 17.19 -11.66 -18.91
C SER A 25 16.06 -11.26 -19.87
N ILE A 26 15.53 -12.23 -20.62
CA ILE A 26 14.37 -12.00 -21.51
C ILE A 26 13.11 -11.76 -20.69
N ASP A 27 12.84 -12.58 -19.67
CA ASP A 27 11.66 -12.42 -18.80
C ASP A 27 11.66 -11.04 -18.13
N ASN A 28 12.79 -10.62 -17.56
CA ASN A 28 12.92 -9.32 -16.91
C ASN A 28 12.78 -8.16 -17.88
N ALA A 29 13.31 -8.29 -19.12
CA ALA A 29 13.13 -7.27 -20.16
C ALA A 29 11.65 -7.09 -20.54
N MET A 30 10.91 -8.18 -20.65
CA MET A 30 9.47 -8.11 -20.96
C MET A 30 8.64 -7.57 -19.77
N LYS A 31 8.96 -7.99 -18.56
CA LYS A 31 8.31 -7.45 -17.35
C LYS A 31 8.63 -5.97 -17.14
N GLY A 32 9.90 -5.58 -17.23
CA GLY A 32 10.32 -4.20 -17.01
C GLY A 32 9.99 -3.25 -18.17
N GLY A 33 10.06 -3.73 -19.42
CA GLY A 33 9.85 -2.89 -20.60
C GLY A 33 8.38 -2.75 -21.04
N PHE A 34 7.58 -3.79 -20.83
CA PHE A 34 6.19 -3.83 -21.30
C PHE A 34 5.16 -3.98 -20.16
N GLY A 35 5.61 -4.02 -18.90
CA GLY A 35 4.74 -4.15 -17.73
C GLY A 35 4.02 -5.51 -17.66
N TRP A 36 4.60 -6.56 -18.22
CA TRP A 36 4.03 -7.90 -18.11
C TRP A 36 4.14 -8.43 -16.68
N GLU A 37 3.12 -9.15 -16.24
CA GLU A 37 3.13 -9.80 -14.92
C GLU A 37 4.07 -11.02 -14.91
N LEU A 38 4.07 -11.80 -16.00
CA LEU A 38 4.94 -12.94 -16.22
C LEU A 38 5.74 -12.73 -17.50
N GLY A 39 7.03 -13.05 -17.47
CA GLY A 39 7.85 -13.12 -18.66
C GLY A 39 7.54 -14.34 -19.53
N PRO A 40 8.05 -14.42 -20.78
CA PRO A 40 7.78 -15.53 -21.70
C PRO A 40 8.07 -16.92 -21.10
N PHE A 41 9.15 -17.07 -20.38
CA PHE A 41 9.57 -18.35 -19.81
C PHE A 41 8.81 -18.69 -18.52
N GLU A 42 8.41 -17.69 -17.74
CA GLU A 42 7.48 -17.86 -16.62
C GLU A 42 6.08 -18.30 -17.13
N VAL A 43 5.64 -17.79 -18.28
CA VAL A 43 4.40 -18.23 -18.95
C VAL A 43 4.53 -19.69 -19.45
N LEU A 44 5.70 -20.09 -19.98
CA LEU A 44 5.95 -21.47 -20.38
C LEU A 44 5.84 -22.43 -19.19
N ASP A 45 6.38 -22.05 -18.02
CA ASP A 45 6.24 -22.83 -16.80
C ASP A 45 4.78 -22.95 -16.35
N ALA A 46 4.02 -21.87 -16.44
CA ALA A 46 2.58 -21.87 -16.09
C ALA A 46 1.73 -22.73 -17.05
N ILE A 47 2.09 -22.79 -18.32
CA ILE A 47 1.43 -23.67 -19.34
C ILE A 47 1.83 -25.11 -19.16
N GLY A 48 3.09 -25.37 -18.79
CA GLY A 48 3.72 -26.67 -18.74
C GLY A 48 4.51 -27.02 -20.01
N ILE A 49 5.79 -27.33 -19.83
CA ILE A 49 6.75 -27.53 -20.93
C ILE A 49 6.32 -28.66 -21.87
N GLU A 50 5.96 -29.81 -21.32
CA GLU A 50 5.54 -31.00 -22.08
C GLU A 50 4.33 -30.68 -22.95
N TYR A 51 3.27 -30.12 -22.36
CA TYR A 51 2.05 -29.74 -23.08
C TYR A 51 2.34 -28.73 -24.21
N PHE A 52 3.17 -27.72 -23.91
CA PHE A 52 3.51 -26.68 -24.88
C PHE A 52 4.28 -27.28 -26.07
N VAL A 53 5.32 -28.10 -25.81
CA VAL A 53 6.14 -28.73 -26.85
C VAL A 53 5.32 -29.65 -27.74
N ASP A 54 4.49 -30.51 -27.16
CA ASP A 54 3.67 -31.49 -27.93
C ASP A 54 2.62 -30.78 -28.80
N ARG A 55 2.00 -29.75 -28.26
CA ARG A 55 1.01 -28.99 -29.03
C ARG A 55 1.67 -28.18 -30.16
N CYS A 56 2.82 -27.57 -29.92
CA CYS A 56 3.59 -26.86 -30.95
C CYS A 56 4.02 -27.81 -32.09
N LYS A 57 4.45 -29.06 -31.77
CA LYS A 57 4.76 -30.06 -32.77
C LYS A 57 3.57 -30.40 -33.63
N ASN A 58 2.39 -30.64 -33.04
CA ASN A 58 1.16 -30.98 -33.76
C ASN A 58 0.68 -29.83 -34.68
N GLU A 59 0.99 -28.59 -34.32
CA GLU A 59 0.66 -27.38 -35.07
C GLU A 59 1.80 -26.91 -36.01
N ASN A 60 2.87 -27.69 -36.16
CA ASN A 60 4.07 -27.36 -36.97
C ASN A 60 4.73 -26.03 -36.61
N ILE A 61 4.73 -25.67 -35.31
CA ILE A 61 5.44 -24.48 -34.80
C ILE A 61 6.87 -24.89 -34.45
N LYS A 62 7.85 -24.20 -35.07
CA LYS A 62 9.28 -24.49 -34.87
C LYS A 62 9.74 -24.09 -33.46
N LEU A 63 10.33 -25.04 -32.75
CA LEU A 63 10.90 -24.84 -31.41
C LEU A 63 12.42 -25.05 -31.44
N PRO A 64 13.20 -24.43 -30.56
CA PRO A 64 14.62 -24.69 -30.41
C PRO A 64 14.87 -26.07 -29.78
N GLU A 65 16.03 -26.67 -30.09
CA GLU A 65 16.37 -28.01 -29.61
C GLU A 65 16.42 -28.11 -28.10
N TRP A 66 16.92 -27.10 -27.43
CA TRP A 66 17.03 -27.10 -25.96
C TRP A 66 15.65 -27.29 -25.29
N LEU A 67 14.59 -26.64 -25.80
CA LEU A 67 13.24 -26.75 -25.25
C LEU A 67 12.63 -28.11 -25.55
N ILE A 68 12.91 -28.67 -26.75
CA ILE A 68 12.51 -30.05 -27.10
C ILE A 68 13.22 -31.06 -26.19
N ASN A 69 14.49 -30.84 -25.89
CA ASN A 69 15.27 -31.73 -25.02
C ASN A 69 14.79 -31.67 -23.56
N MET A 70 14.40 -30.50 -23.06
CA MET A 70 13.74 -30.39 -21.75
C MET A 70 12.53 -31.35 -21.67
N SER A 71 11.62 -31.29 -22.64
CA SER A 71 10.44 -32.17 -22.69
C SER A 71 10.82 -33.65 -22.74
N LYS A 72 11.79 -34.04 -23.60
CA LYS A 72 12.28 -35.42 -23.72
C LYS A 72 12.90 -35.95 -22.44
N ASN A 73 13.58 -35.10 -21.68
CA ASN A 73 14.24 -35.46 -20.44
C ASN A 73 13.34 -35.32 -19.19
N ASN A 74 12.01 -35.12 -19.39
CA ASN A 74 11.04 -34.91 -18.32
C ASN A 74 11.38 -33.73 -17.39
N VAL A 75 12.09 -32.70 -17.88
CA VAL A 75 12.31 -31.45 -17.16
C VAL A 75 11.02 -30.64 -17.18
N LYS A 76 10.40 -30.43 -16.03
CA LYS A 76 9.03 -29.92 -15.92
C LYS A 76 8.92 -28.40 -15.90
N SER A 77 9.99 -27.69 -15.57
CA SER A 77 9.97 -26.24 -15.41
C SER A 77 11.31 -25.61 -15.79
N ILE A 78 11.25 -24.38 -16.25
CA ILE A 78 12.43 -23.54 -16.55
C ILE A 78 13.03 -22.99 -15.28
N TYR A 79 12.17 -22.61 -14.31
CA TYR A 79 12.58 -22.13 -13.00
C TYR A 79 12.30 -23.18 -11.91
N THR A 80 13.24 -23.32 -10.99
CA THR A 80 13.10 -24.23 -9.83
C THR A 80 13.79 -23.65 -8.61
N TYR A 81 13.49 -24.19 -7.43
CA TYR A 81 14.18 -23.86 -6.19
C TYR A 81 14.92 -25.12 -5.70
N ILE A 82 16.24 -25.02 -5.57
CA ILE A 82 17.10 -26.06 -5.01
C ILE A 82 17.71 -25.46 -3.74
N ASP A 83 17.49 -26.13 -2.60
CA ASP A 83 17.93 -25.67 -1.28
C ASP A 83 17.56 -24.20 -0.97
N GLY A 84 16.35 -23.81 -1.40
CA GLY A 84 15.83 -22.46 -1.20
C GLY A 84 16.40 -21.38 -2.12
N ILE A 85 17.28 -21.76 -3.04
CA ILE A 85 17.90 -20.84 -4.01
C ILE A 85 17.21 -21.01 -5.36
N LYS A 86 16.82 -19.89 -5.98
CA LYS A 86 16.24 -19.89 -7.33
C LYS A 86 17.27 -20.32 -8.36
N HIS A 87 16.92 -21.28 -9.20
CA HIS A 87 17.69 -21.75 -10.34
C HIS A 87 16.88 -21.58 -11.60
N SER A 88 17.55 -21.34 -12.73
CA SER A 88 16.95 -21.35 -14.06
C SER A 88 17.62 -22.40 -14.93
N TYR A 89 16.89 -22.96 -15.88
CA TYR A 89 17.42 -23.90 -16.83
C TYR A 89 18.38 -23.18 -17.78
N ASP A 90 19.63 -23.65 -17.76
CA ASP A 90 20.69 -23.15 -18.65
C ASP A 90 20.75 -24.06 -19.88
N PHE A 91 20.35 -23.50 -21.02
CA PHE A 91 20.27 -24.20 -22.30
C PHE A 91 21.64 -24.61 -22.86
N LYS A 92 22.75 -23.99 -22.38
CA LYS A 92 24.12 -24.28 -22.85
C LYS A 92 24.64 -25.59 -22.23
N ILE A 93 24.29 -25.84 -20.97
CA ILE A 93 24.73 -27.05 -20.24
C ILE A 93 23.63 -28.08 -20.08
N ASN A 94 22.38 -27.78 -20.54
CA ASN A 94 21.19 -28.63 -20.38
C ASN A 94 20.93 -29.04 -18.92
N ASN A 95 21.14 -28.14 -17.99
CA ASN A 95 20.94 -28.34 -16.56
C ASN A 95 20.57 -27.03 -15.87
N TYR A 96 20.22 -27.08 -14.60
CA TYR A 96 19.90 -25.91 -13.81
C TYR A 96 21.18 -25.17 -13.36
N SER A 97 21.20 -23.85 -13.54
CA SER A 97 22.21 -22.94 -13.02
C SER A 97 21.59 -22.05 -11.97
N LYS A 98 22.36 -21.72 -10.93
CA LYS A 98 21.93 -20.75 -9.92
C LYS A 98 21.66 -19.40 -10.59
N VAL A 99 20.50 -18.84 -10.34
CA VAL A 99 20.19 -17.46 -10.71
C VAL A 99 21.09 -16.54 -9.89
N ILE A 100 21.82 -15.66 -10.55
CA ILE A 100 22.56 -14.60 -9.87
C ILE A 100 21.53 -13.55 -9.47
N ASP A 101 21.12 -13.56 -8.20
CA ASP A 101 20.21 -12.57 -7.66
C ASP A 101 20.86 -11.17 -7.73
N ASN A 102 20.06 -10.20 -8.13
CA ASN A 102 20.45 -8.80 -7.95
C ASN A 102 20.37 -8.50 -6.44
N GLU A 103 21.50 -8.17 -5.82
CA GLU A 103 21.60 -7.86 -4.40
C GLU A 103 20.61 -6.77 -3.93
N LYS A 104 20.14 -5.94 -4.87
CA LYS A 104 19.13 -4.92 -4.62
C LYS A 104 17.68 -5.44 -4.65
N VAL A 105 17.45 -6.72 -4.97
CA VAL A 105 16.13 -7.33 -4.99
C VAL A 105 15.99 -8.29 -3.82
N ILE A 106 15.14 -7.92 -2.86
CA ILE A 106 14.80 -8.78 -1.73
C ILE A 106 13.49 -9.51 -2.05
N ASP A 107 13.57 -10.84 -2.24
CA ASP A 107 12.39 -11.68 -2.48
C ASP A 107 11.94 -12.39 -1.20
N PHE A 108 10.70 -12.18 -0.79
CA PHE A 108 10.10 -12.84 0.37
C PHE A 108 10.00 -14.37 0.24
N ASN A 109 9.98 -14.92 -0.98
CA ASN A 109 10.02 -16.38 -1.15
C ASN A 109 11.39 -16.93 -0.81
N ASN A 110 12.47 -16.26 -1.23
CA ASN A 110 13.83 -16.60 -0.83
C ASN A 110 14.03 -16.48 0.68
N LEU A 111 13.53 -15.41 1.29
CA LEU A 111 13.58 -15.24 2.76
C LEU A 111 12.85 -16.38 3.48
N LYS A 112 11.66 -16.76 3.00
CA LYS A 112 10.91 -17.88 3.57
C LYS A 112 11.65 -19.22 3.46
N SER A 113 12.25 -19.50 2.32
CA SER A 113 13.03 -20.73 2.08
C SER A 113 14.28 -20.79 2.95
N ASN A 114 14.84 -19.63 3.32
CA ASN A 114 16.00 -19.51 4.20
C ASN A 114 15.62 -19.38 5.69
N ASN A 115 14.40 -19.75 6.08
CA ASN A 115 13.89 -19.70 7.46
C ASN A 115 13.90 -18.31 8.11
N MET A 116 13.80 -17.25 7.32
CA MET A 116 13.73 -15.87 7.79
C MET A 116 12.28 -15.41 8.10
N LEU A 117 11.30 -16.30 8.03
CA LEU A 117 9.91 -16.03 8.44
C LEU A 117 9.82 -16.17 9.97
N ILE A 118 9.43 -15.07 10.65
CA ILE A 118 9.34 -15.00 12.13
C ILE A 118 7.92 -15.33 12.60
N ASP A 119 6.91 -14.66 12.02
CA ASP A 119 5.49 -14.87 12.36
C ASP A 119 4.61 -14.75 11.11
N ARG A 120 3.48 -15.47 11.09
CA ARG A 120 2.56 -15.45 9.96
C ARG A 120 1.10 -15.55 10.41
N HIS A 121 0.29 -14.64 9.88
CA HIS A 121 -1.15 -14.67 9.97
C HIS A 121 -1.80 -14.60 8.57
N TRP A 122 -3.14 -14.51 8.51
CA TRP A 122 -3.89 -14.55 7.24
C TRP A 122 -3.63 -13.34 6.32
N SER A 123 -3.34 -12.18 6.88
CA SER A 123 -3.25 -10.92 6.11
C SER A 123 -1.89 -10.23 6.20
N ALA A 124 -0.99 -10.72 7.06
CA ALA A 124 0.37 -10.21 7.18
C ALA A 124 1.32 -11.25 7.77
N SER A 125 2.62 -11.04 7.56
CA SER A 125 3.71 -11.86 8.11
C SER A 125 4.89 -10.98 8.48
N LEU A 126 5.65 -11.40 9.50
CA LEU A 126 6.91 -10.76 9.91
C LEU A 126 8.10 -11.58 9.41
N TYR A 127 9.04 -10.90 8.79
CA TYR A 127 10.28 -11.48 8.27
C TYR A 127 11.52 -10.77 8.83
N ASP A 128 12.60 -11.49 8.95
CA ASP A 128 13.95 -10.94 9.10
C ASP A 128 14.52 -10.62 7.72
N LEU A 129 14.95 -9.38 7.49
CA LEU A 129 15.65 -8.97 6.27
C LEU A 129 17.18 -9.07 6.39
N GLY A 130 17.69 -9.52 7.53
CA GLY A 130 19.11 -9.44 7.87
C GLY A 130 19.54 -8.03 8.32
N ASP A 131 20.79 -7.92 8.80
CA ASP A 131 21.43 -6.70 9.30
C ASP A 131 20.69 -6.03 10.46
N GLY A 132 19.81 -6.77 11.16
CA GLY A 132 18.99 -6.28 12.26
C GLY A 132 17.77 -5.47 11.80
N VAL A 133 17.27 -5.70 10.59
CA VAL A 133 16.05 -5.06 10.07
C VAL A 133 14.96 -6.09 9.88
N ALA A 134 13.78 -5.84 10.45
CA ALA A 134 12.59 -6.67 10.24
C ALA A 134 11.67 -6.08 9.18
N SER A 135 10.80 -6.89 8.59
CA SER A 135 9.78 -6.40 7.66
C SER A 135 8.43 -7.07 7.88
N ILE A 136 7.39 -6.25 8.00
CA ILE A 136 6.01 -6.71 7.83
C ILE A 136 5.73 -6.79 6.34
N LYS A 137 5.32 -7.99 5.89
CA LYS A 137 4.79 -8.23 4.55
C LYS A 137 3.27 -8.28 4.60
N LEU A 138 2.60 -7.34 3.96
CA LEU A 138 1.15 -7.37 3.76
C LEU A 138 0.79 -8.38 2.67
N HIS A 139 -0.16 -9.26 2.96
CA HIS A 139 -0.66 -10.26 2.00
C HIS A 139 -2.01 -10.78 2.46
N SER A 140 -3.09 -10.37 1.88
CA SER A 140 -4.39 -10.93 2.20
C SER A 140 -4.63 -12.24 1.46
N VAL A 141 -4.97 -13.31 2.19
CA VAL A 141 -5.33 -14.60 1.55
C VAL A 141 -6.68 -14.51 0.84
N LEU A 142 -7.62 -13.74 1.38
CA LEU A 142 -8.97 -13.61 0.83
C LEU A 142 -9.07 -12.61 -0.31
N LYS A 143 -8.24 -11.55 -0.30
CA LYS A 143 -8.23 -10.47 -1.30
C LYS A 143 -6.79 -10.00 -1.55
N PRO A 144 -5.95 -10.83 -2.16
CA PRO A 144 -4.52 -10.54 -2.36
C PRO A 144 -4.27 -9.33 -3.26
N GLU A 145 -5.22 -9.01 -4.14
CA GLU A 145 -5.15 -7.87 -5.04
C GLU A 145 -5.36 -6.52 -4.33
N LEU A 146 -5.98 -6.50 -3.14
CA LEU A 146 -6.34 -5.27 -2.43
C LEU A 146 -5.65 -5.13 -1.08
N ASN A 147 -5.25 -6.23 -0.44
CA ASN A 147 -4.66 -6.25 0.91
C ASN A 147 -5.44 -5.39 1.93
N PRO A 148 -6.75 -5.63 2.13
CA PRO A 148 -7.55 -4.80 3.02
C PRO A 148 -7.13 -4.99 4.48
N ILE A 149 -7.19 -3.91 5.27
CA ILE A 149 -6.91 -3.94 6.70
C ILE A 149 -7.98 -4.77 7.42
N ASP A 150 -7.56 -5.74 8.20
CA ASP A 150 -8.39 -6.58 9.04
C ASP A 150 -7.72 -6.85 10.42
N GLY A 151 -8.43 -7.55 11.30
CA GLY A 151 -7.92 -7.88 12.64
C GLY A 151 -6.64 -8.74 12.62
N SER A 152 -6.49 -9.61 11.62
CA SER A 152 -5.29 -10.45 11.46
C SER A 152 -4.05 -9.61 11.13
N MET A 153 -4.19 -8.62 10.25
CA MET A 153 -3.13 -7.67 9.94
C MET A 153 -2.73 -6.86 11.17
N MET A 154 -3.73 -6.36 11.94
CA MET A 154 -3.47 -5.57 13.14
C MET A 154 -2.75 -6.36 14.24
N GLN A 155 -3.05 -7.66 14.37
CA GLN A 155 -2.30 -8.53 15.30
C GLN A 155 -0.82 -8.63 14.95
N VAL A 156 -0.49 -8.78 13.66
CA VAL A 156 0.92 -8.82 13.23
C VAL A 156 1.61 -7.48 13.48
N PHE A 157 0.93 -6.36 13.22
CA PHE A 157 1.51 -5.04 13.49
C PHE A 157 1.87 -4.86 14.97
N ALA A 158 0.92 -5.16 15.88
CA ALA A 158 1.16 -5.03 17.32
C ALA A 158 2.32 -5.93 17.77
N LYS A 159 2.27 -7.23 17.44
CA LYS A 159 3.33 -8.18 17.80
C LYS A 159 4.69 -7.84 17.21
N SER A 160 4.71 -7.29 15.99
CA SER A 160 5.97 -6.94 15.32
C SER A 160 6.69 -5.79 16.02
N LEU A 161 5.96 -4.80 16.52
CA LEU A 161 6.55 -3.68 17.26
C LEU A 161 7.21 -4.18 18.56
N ASP A 162 6.51 -5.04 19.32
CA ASP A 162 7.05 -5.65 20.52
C ASP A 162 8.28 -6.53 20.19
N TRP A 163 8.15 -7.39 19.19
CA TRP A 163 9.22 -8.30 18.78
C TRP A 163 10.50 -7.56 18.36
N VAL A 164 10.39 -6.50 17.55
CA VAL A 164 11.53 -5.67 17.09
C VAL A 164 12.24 -5.04 18.28
N SER A 165 11.47 -4.51 19.26
CA SER A 165 12.02 -3.90 20.47
C SER A 165 12.73 -4.92 21.36
N GLU A 166 12.10 -6.06 21.66
CA GLU A 166 12.61 -7.12 22.53
C GLU A 166 13.89 -7.78 21.95
N ASN A 167 13.92 -7.98 20.64
CA ASN A 167 15.07 -8.59 19.95
C ASN A 167 16.14 -7.56 19.53
N LYS A 168 15.98 -6.29 19.93
CA LYS A 168 16.95 -5.19 19.68
C LYS A 168 17.30 -5.03 18.19
N TYR A 169 16.30 -5.19 17.32
CA TYR A 169 16.46 -4.88 15.91
C TYR A 169 16.61 -3.37 15.71
N LYS A 170 17.27 -2.98 14.62
CA LYS A 170 17.52 -1.58 14.25
C LYS A 170 16.25 -0.83 13.84
N GLY A 171 15.25 -1.57 13.34
CA GLY A 171 13.97 -1.02 12.95
C GLY A 171 13.14 -1.93 12.06
N LEU A 172 12.06 -1.36 11.52
CA LEU A 172 11.00 -2.10 10.84
C LEU A 172 10.68 -1.48 9.48
N VAL A 173 10.49 -2.33 8.47
CA VAL A 173 9.92 -1.94 7.17
C VAL A 173 8.49 -2.47 7.09
N ILE A 174 7.56 -1.66 6.59
CA ILE A 174 6.20 -2.10 6.23
C ILE A 174 6.10 -2.13 4.72
N SER A 175 5.97 -3.33 4.15
CA SER A 175 5.89 -3.57 2.72
C SER A 175 4.75 -4.55 2.40
N GLY A 176 4.66 -5.04 1.19
CA GLY A 176 3.64 -5.98 0.78
C GLY A 176 4.09 -6.92 -0.33
N SER A 177 3.19 -7.76 -0.78
CA SER A 177 3.37 -8.59 -1.98
C SER A 177 2.15 -8.48 -2.88
N GLY A 178 2.32 -8.82 -4.17
CA GLY A 178 1.26 -8.71 -5.17
C GLY A 178 1.24 -7.35 -5.86
N ALA A 179 0.13 -7.01 -6.50
CA ALA A 179 0.01 -5.82 -7.34
C ALA A 179 -0.04 -4.51 -6.53
N ASN A 180 -0.64 -4.54 -5.33
CA ASN A 180 -0.95 -3.35 -4.55
C ASN A 180 -0.46 -3.48 -3.11
N PHE A 181 -0.14 -2.35 -2.50
CA PHE A 181 0.26 -2.28 -1.10
C PHE A 181 -0.93 -2.51 -0.16
N CYS A 182 -1.93 -1.62 -0.21
CA CYS A 182 -3.15 -1.73 0.59
C CYS A 182 -4.22 -0.75 0.06
N ALA A 183 -5.41 -1.26 -0.23
CA ALA A 183 -6.53 -0.45 -0.74
C ALA A 183 -7.51 -0.01 0.35
N GLY A 184 -7.09 0.02 1.61
CA GLY A 184 -7.87 0.55 2.73
C GLY A 184 -8.48 -0.49 3.65
N ALA A 185 -9.44 -0.07 4.47
CA ALA A 185 -10.11 -0.93 5.43
C ALA A 185 -11.05 -1.95 4.74
N ASN A 186 -11.30 -3.06 5.41
CA ASN A 186 -12.27 -4.05 4.95
C ASN A 186 -13.71 -3.51 5.12
N LEU A 187 -14.23 -2.89 4.05
CA LEU A 187 -15.58 -2.30 4.03
C LEU A 187 -16.70 -3.29 4.37
N SER A 188 -16.50 -4.58 4.10
CA SER A 188 -17.51 -5.60 4.44
C SER A 188 -17.68 -5.75 5.95
N LEU A 189 -16.60 -5.65 6.71
CA LEU A 189 -16.64 -5.69 8.18
C LEU A 189 -17.31 -4.43 8.75
N ILE A 190 -17.00 -3.26 8.19
CA ILE A 190 -17.62 -1.99 8.60
C ILE A 190 -19.12 -2.02 8.32
N LEU A 191 -19.52 -2.42 7.12
CA LEU A 191 -20.94 -2.53 6.74
C LEU A 191 -21.69 -3.49 7.67
N GLN A 192 -21.14 -4.67 7.90
CA GLN A 192 -21.78 -5.70 8.73
C GLN A 192 -22.01 -5.24 10.18
N ALA A 193 -21.01 -4.57 10.77
CA ALA A 193 -21.13 -4.01 12.11
C ALA A 193 -22.17 -2.87 12.17
N ALA A 194 -22.14 -1.96 11.19
CA ALA A 194 -23.06 -0.83 11.12
C ALA A 194 -24.51 -1.27 10.91
N GLU A 195 -24.77 -2.27 10.03
CA GLU A 195 -26.11 -2.84 9.82
C GLU A 195 -26.67 -3.52 11.07
N LYS A 196 -25.81 -4.18 11.84
CA LYS A 196 -26.18 -4.78 13.15
C LYS A 196 -26.29 -3.73 14.26
N LYS A 197 -25.98 -2.46 13.98
CA LYS A 197 -25.89 -1.35 14.96
C LYS A 197 -24.89 -1.63 16.09
N ASP A 198 -23.89 -2.45 15.83
CA ASP A 198 -22.80 -2.76 16.76
C ASP A 198 -21.71 -1.70 16.70
N PHE A 199 -22.11 -0.47 17.06
CA PHE A 199 -21.19 0.67 17.04
C PHE A 199 -20.06 0.54 18.07
N LYS A 200 -20.28 -0.20 19.15
CA LYS A 200 -19.25 -0.42 20.19
C LYS A 200 -18.10 -1.28 19.64
N SER A 201 -18.39 -2.36 18.95
CA SER A 201 -17.36 -3.18 18.30
C SER A 201 -16.63 -2.40 17.21
N LEU A 202 -17.36 -1.57 16.44
CA LEU A 202 -16.76 -0.73 15.41
C LEU A 202 -15.85 0.34 16.02
N GLU A 203 -16.30 1.00 17.11
CA GLU A 203 -15.48 1.97 17.86
C GLU A 203 -14.18 1.32 18.38
N ASN A 204 -14.30 0.15 19.01
CA ASN A 204 -13.16 -0.59 19.52
C ASN A 204 -12.17 -0.94 18.40
N PHE A 205 -12.68 -1.38 17.24
CA PHE A 205 -11.83 -1.71 16.08
C PHE A 205 -11.07 -0.49 15.56
N ILE A 206 -11.77 0.64 15.36
CA ILE A 206 -11.13 1.88 14.88
C ILE A 206 -10.12 2.40 15.93
N ASN A 207 -10.50 2.39 17.21
CA ASN A 207 -9.59 2.79 18.28
C ASN A 207 -8.32 1.92 18.32
N THR A 208 -8.46 0.60 18.16
CA THR A 208 -7.33 -0.32 18.11
C THR A 208 -6.39 0.01 16.94
N ILE A 209 -6.93 0.31 15.75
CA ILE A 209 -6.12 0.73 14.61
C ILE A 209 -5.39 2.05 14.91
N GLN A 210 -6.10 3.04 15.45
CA GLN A 210 -5.48 4.32 15.84
C GLN A 210 -4.33 4.11 16.84
N GLN A 211 -4.52 3.28 17.87
CA GLN A 211 -3.46 2.99 18.84
C GLN A 211 -2.26 2.29 18.21
N ILE A 212 -2.47 1.31 17.34
CA ILE A 212 -1.37 0.62 16.64
C ILE A 212 -0.60 1.61 15.76
N PHE A 213 -1.30 2.51 15.03
CA PHE A 213 -0.65 3.50 14.20
C PHE A 213 0.10 4.57 15.01
N GLN A 214 -0.40 4.91 16.20
CA GLN A 214 0.36 5.74 17.13
C GLN A 214 1.57 5.00 17.71
N ASN A 215 1.47 3.70 18.01
CA ASN A 215 2.61 2.90 18.46
C ASN A 215 3.69 2.79 17.36
N ILE A 216 3.30 2.71 16.08
CA ILE A 216 4.25 2.81 14.94
C ILE A 216 4.94 4.18 14.97
N ARG A 217 4.17 5.26 15.11
CA ARG A 217 4.67 6.63 15.09
C ARG A 217 5.64 6.94 16.23
N PHE A 218 5.38 6.39 17.40
CA PHE A 218 6.16 6.65 18.62
C PHE A 218 7.04 5.47 19.04
N SER A 219 7.35 4.57 18.12
CA SER A 219 8.31 3.48 18.39
C SER A 219 9.70 4.05 18.74
N ASN A 220 10.47 3.27 19.48
CA ASN A 220 11.85 3.64 19.87
C ASN A 220 12.89 3.26 18.80
N PHE A 221 12.44 2.90 17.61
CA PHE A 221 13.22 2.57 16.41
C PHE A 221 12.54 3.10 15.15
N PRO A 222 13.28 3.34 14.06
CA PRO A 222 12.69 3.84 12.82
C PRO A 222 11.77 2.81 12.16
N VAL A 223 10.61 3.27 11.70
CA VAL A 223 9.67 2.49 10.89
C VAL A 223 9.52 3.13 9.52
N ILE A 224 9.83 2.36 8.48
CA ILE A 224 9.82 2.82 7.09
C ILE A 224 8.70 2.15 6.32
N GLY A 225 7.83 2.95 5.71
CA GLY A 225 6.83 2.46 4.76
C GLY A 225 7.44 2.28 3.37
N ALA A 226 7.17 1.14 2.73
CA ALA A 226 7.61 0.82 1.37
C ALA A 226 6.40 0.66 0.41
N PRO A 227 5.63 1.73 0.13
CA PRO A 227 4.39 1.68 -0.65
C PRO A 227 4.62 1.58 -2.15
N TYR A 228 3.68 0.89 -2.84
CA TYR A 228 3.62 0.76 -4.29
C TYR A 228 2.19 0.43 -4.75
N GLY A 229 1.90 0.61 -6.04
CA GLY A 229 0.57 0.35 -6.60
C GLY A 229 -0.51 1.16 -5.88
N LEU A 230 -1.62 0.55 -5.49
CA LEU A 230 -2.67 1.21 -4.72
C LEU A 230 -2.30 1.33 -3.24
N VAL A 231 -2.35 2.56 -2.74
CA VAL A 231 -2.09 2.94 -1.34
C VAL A 231 -3.24 3.87 -0.91
N LEU A 232 -4.40 3.29 -0.70
CA LEU A 232 -5.64 4.05 -0.58
C LEU A 232 -6.25 3.94 0.82
N GLY A 233 -6.89 5.01 1.27
CA GLY A 233 -7.59 5.04 2.55
C GLY A 233 -6.68 4.61 3.70
N GLY A 234 -7.08 3.56 4.43
CA GLY A 234 -6.27 2.99 5.51
C GLY A 234 -4.84 2.61 5.09
N GLY A 235 -4.60 2.28 3.82
CA GLY A 235 -3.24 2.06 3.29
C GLY A 235 -2.38 3.33 3.34
N MET A 236 -2.98 4.49 3.05
CA MET A 236 -2.32 5.78 3.24
C MET A 236 -2.13 6.09 4.75
N GLU A 237 -3.06 5.70 5.60
CA GLU A 237 -2.96 5.89 7.06
C GLU A 237 -1.83 5.05 7.67
N ILE A 238 -1.59 3.81 7.17
CA ILE A 238 -0.43 2.99 7.54
C ILE A 238 0.86 3.75 7.24
N ILE A 239 1.09 4.13 5.98
CA ILE A 239 2.34 4.80 5.60
C ILE A 239 2.46 6.21 6.21
N GLY A 240 1.34 6.85 6.49
CA GLY A 240 1.28 8.14 7.20
C GLY A 240 1.79 8.06 8.63
N SER A 241 1.73 6.87 9.24
CA SER A 241 2.24 6.62 10.60
C SER A 241 3.74 6.32 10.64
N CYS A 242 4.36 5.97 9.50
CA CYS A 242 5.79 5.71 9.41
C CYS A 242 6.62 6.99 9.49
N ASP A 243 7.87 6.88 9.94
CA ASP A 243 8.81 8.01 10.01
C ASP A 243 9.14 8.57 8.63
N ARG A 244 9.40 7.65 7.69
CA ARG A 244 9.72 7.93 6.28
C ARG A 244 9.06 6.93 5.36
N ARG A 245 9.01 7.25 4.09
CA ARG A 245 8.53 6.37 3.01
C ARG A 245 9.58 6.22 1.93
N VAL A 246 9.69 5.02 1.41
CA VAL A 246 10.42 4.69 0.18
C VAL A 246 9.38 4.22 -0.82
N ALA A 247 8.87 5.14 -1.62
CA ALA A 247 7.72 4.89 -2.47
C ALA A 247 8.12 4.55 -3.91
N ALA A 248 7.43 3.59 -4.54
CA ALA A 248 7.54 3.40 -5.97
C ALA A 248 7.08 4.65 -6.72
N ALA A 249 7.80 5.03 -7.77
CA ALA A 249 7.48 6.20 -8.57
C ALA A 249 6.04 6.15 -9.11
N GLU A 250 5.59 4.98 -9.56
CA GLU A 250 4.23 4.72 -10.04
C GLU A 250 3.35 4.17 -8.92
N SER A 251 2.93 5.05 -8.01
CA SER A 251 2.04 4.71 -6.91
C SER A 251 0.79 5.58 -6.93
N TYR A 252 -0.35 4.96 -6.66
CA TYR A 252 -1.65 5.63 -6.54
C TYR A 252 -1.97 5.83 -5.06
N ILE A 253 -1.72 7.03 -4.55
CA ILE A 253 -1.79 7.34 -3.12
C ILE A 253 -2.91 8.32 -2.83
N GLY A 254 -3.81 8.01 -1.90
CA GLY A 254 -4.90 8.90 -1.53
C GLY A 254 -5.75 8.45 -0.35
N LEU A 255 -6.40 9.43 0.28
CA LEU A 255 -7.48 9.21 1.24
C LEU A 255 -8.80 9.30 0.48
N VAL A 256 -9.51 8.19 0.36
CA VAL A 256 -10.65 8.01 -0.57
C VAL A 256 -11.97 7.70 0.14
N GLU A 257 -12.01 7.77 1.45
CA GLU A 257 -13.12 7.41 2.32
C GLU A 257 -14.42 8.15 1.97
N VAL A 258 -14.30 9.41 1.52
CA VAL A 258 -15.45 10.24 1.09
C VAL A 258 -16.20 9.58 -0.08
N GLY A 259 -15.50 8.83 -0.93
CA GLY A 259 -16.09 8.08 -2.04
C GLY A 259 -17.09 7.00 -1.58
N VAL A 260 -16.96 6.51 -0.36
CA VAL A 260 -17.85 5.52 0.25
C VAL A 260 -18.72 6.09 1.37
N GLY A 261 -18.77 7.42 1.50
CA GLY A 261 -19.63 8.08 2.49
C GLY A 261 -19.01 8.25 3.87
N LEU A 262 -17.72 8.03 4.02
CA LEU A 262 -16.96 8.14 5.27
C LEU A 262 -15.91 9.25 5.20
N ILE A 263 -15.22 9.49 6.29
CA ILE A 263 -13.96 10.25 6.34
C ILE A 263 -12.83 9.32 6.81
N PRO A 264 -11.56 9.67 6.68
CA PRO A 264 -10.47 8.93 7.32
C PRO A 264 -10.75 8.71 8.81
N GLY A 265 -10.46 7.52 9.32
CA GLY A 265 -10.80 7.14 10.70
C GLY A 265 -9.62 6.66 11.53
N ALA A 266 -8.45 6.45 10.92
CA ALA A 266 -7.28 5.89 11.58
C ALA A 266 -6.07 6.85 11.62
N GLY A 267 -6.33 8.16 11.57
CA GLY A 267 -5.31 9.21 11.66
C GLY A 267 -5.00 9.90 10.33
N GLY A 268 -5.72 9.59 9.26
CA GLY A 268 -5.47 10.18 7.94
C GLY A 268 -5.56 11.70 7.93
N ASN A 269 -6.55 12.27 8.60
CA ASN A 269 -6.70 13.73 8.69
C ASN A 269 -5.56 14.35 9.52
N LEU A 270 -5.18 13.72 10.62
CA LEU A 270 -4.06 14.15 11.46
C LEU A 270 -2.76 14.18 10.64
N ARG A 271 -2.46 13.11 9.90
CA ARG A 271 -1.23 13.04 9.08
C ARG A 271 -1.22 14.03 7.94
N MET A 272 -2.38 14.33 7.33
CA MET A 272 -2.51 15.41 6.35
C MET A 272 -2.17 16.77 6.96
N LEU A 273 -2.70 17.09 8.14
CA LEU A 273 -2.39 18.32 8.85
C LEU A 273 -0.89 18.41 9.18
N SER A 274 -0.30 17.34 9.73
CA SER A 274 1.14 17.25 10.05
C SER A 274 2.01 17.48 8.80
N ASN A 275 1.77 16.74 7.73
CA ASN A 275 2.56 16.84 6.50
C ASN A 275 2.44 18.24 5.84
N LEU A 276 1.23 18.79 5.80
CA LEU A 276 1.01 20.11 5.20
C LEU A 276 1.55 21.24 6.06
N SER A 277 1.57 21.11 7.40
CA SER A 277 2.15 22.13 8.30
C SER A 277 3.66 22.32 8.07
N LYS A 278 4.35 21.27 7.65
CA LYS A 278 5.78 21.32 7.28
C LYS A 278 6.02 22.04 5.95
N LYS A 279 5.02 22.09 5.07
CA LYS A 279 5.10 22.70 3.72
C LYS A 279 4.55 24.12 3.66
N ILE A 280 3.45 24.35 4.35
CA ILE A 280 2.72 25.63 4.31
C ILE A 280 3.10 26.43 5.56
N LYS A 281 3.92 27.46 5.36
CA LYS A 281 4.26 28.39 6.46
C LYS A 281 3.00 29.19 6.83
N THR A 282 2.51 28.98 8.04
CA THR A 282 1.32 29.65 8.58
C THR A 282 1.73 31.00 9.22
N GLY A 283 2.06 31.98 8.39
CA GLY A 283 2.39 33.32 8.87
C GLY A 283 1.14 34.16 9.23
N ILE A 284 1.07 35.39 8.74
CA ILE A 284 -0.02 36.36 8.99
C ILE A 284 -1.41 35.82 8.55
N THR A 285 -1.45 34.92 7.57
CA THR A 285 -2.68 34.32 7.04
C THR A 285 -3.31 33.26 7.96
N GLY A 286 -2.66 32.91 9.08
CA GLY A 286 -3.13 31.84 9.98
C GLY A 286 -3.11 30.45 9.34
N THR A 287 -3.85 29.51 9.93
CA THR A 287 -3.86 28.09 9.52
C THR A 287 -4.99 27.72 8.54
N LEU A 288 -5.85 28.67 8.17
CA LEU A 288 -6.97 28.40 7.24
C LEU A 288 -6.51 27.87 5.86
N PRO A 289 -5.47 28.40 5.20
CA PRO A 289 -5.00 27.87 3.92
C PRO A 289 -4.52 26.42 4.02
N LEU A 290 -3.90 26.02 5.13
CA LEU A 290 -3.50 24.63 5.41
C LEU A 290 -4.72 23.73 5.48
N VAL A 291 -5.72 24.12 6.26
CA VAL A 291 -6.98 23.36 6.42
C VAL A 291 -7.76 23.29 5.10
N GLN A 292 -7.83 24.38 4.33
CA GLN A 292 -8.45 24.37 3.01
C GLN A 292 -7.76 23.39 2.07
N LYS A 293 -6.43 23.36 2.05
CA LYS A 293 -5.67 22.42 1.22
C LYS A 293 -5.92 20.98 1.63
N ALA A 294 -5.93 20.68 2.95
CA ALA A 294 -6.25 19.35 3.48
C ALA A 294 -7.69 18.96 3.09
N PHE A 295 -8.64 19.86 3.30
CA PHE A 295 -10.05 19.64 2.93
C PHE A 295 -10.24 19.37 1.45
N GLU A 296 -9.63 20.19 0.57
CA GLU A 296 -9.68 19.94 -0.88
C GLU A 296 -9.11 18.60 -1.29
N THR A 297 -8.01 18.18 -0.65
CA THR A 297 -7.34 16.92 -1.00
C THR A 297 -8.17 15.72 -0.54
N VAL A 298 -8.60 15.71 0.72
CA VAL A 298 -9.36 14.59 1.32
C VAL A 298 -10.84 14.64 0.92
N GLY A 299 -11.47 15.80 0.98
CA GLY A 299 -12.91 15.98 0.69
C GLY A 299 -13.30 15.67 -0.75
N PHE A 300 -12.40 15.86 -1.70
CA PHE A 300 -12.59 15.44 -3.08
C PHE A 300 -11.96 14.08 -3.42
N ALA A 301 -11.52 13.32 -2.40
CA ALA A 301 -10.90 12.01 -2.56
C ALA A 301 -9.80 12.01 -3.64
N LYS A 302 -8.93 13.03 -3.64
CA LYS A 302 -7.88 13.15 -4.67
C LYS A 302 -6.88 12.02 -4.52
N VAL A 303 -6.71 11.25 -5.57
CA VAL A 303 -5.69 10.20 -5.67
C VAL A 303 -4.54 10.71 -6.52
N ALA A 304 -3.34 10.69 -5.97
CA ALA A 304 -2.13 10.94 -6.73
C ALA A 304 -1.85 9.73 -7.64
N THR A 305 -1.44 9.98 -8.87
CA THR A 305 -1.09 8.96 -9.86
C THR A 305 0.41 8.69 -9.94
N SER A 306 1.19 9.33 -9.07
CA SER A 306 2.61 9.08 -8.89
C SER A 306 3.06 9.51 -7.50
N ALA A 307 4.19 8.96 -7.02
CA ALA A 307 4.78 9.37 -5.75
C ALA A 307 5.15 10.87 -5.74
N LYS A 308 5.57 11.43 -6.88
CA LYS A 308 5.86 12.86 -7.02
C LYS A 308 4.62 13.72 -6.86
N GLN A 309 3.50 13.30 -7.44
CA GLN A 309 2.21 13.99 -7.25
C GLN A 309 1.71 13.84 -5.81
N ALA A 310 1.92 12.67 -5.18
CA ALA A 310 1.59 12.46 -3.77
C ALA A 310 2.36 13.43 -2.85
N GLN A 311 3.62 13.74 -3.15
CA GLN A 311 4.33 14.82 -2.48
C GLN A 311 3.62 16.17 -2.67
N SER A 312 3.14 16.51 -3.86
CA SER A 312 2.46 17.78 -4.12
C SER A 312 1.12 17.90 -3.38
N TYR A 313 0.43 16.78 -3.17
CA TYR A 313 -0.84 16.73 -2.44
C TYR A 313 -0.66 16.73 -0.90
N GLY A 314 0.53 16.44 -0.40
CA GLY A 314 0.82 16.35 1.03
C GLY A 314 0.68 14.94 1.62
N TYR A 315 0.42 13.94 0.81
CA TYR A 315 0.44 12.54 1.26
C TYR A 315 1.86 12.06 1.60
N LEU A 316 2.85 12.49 0.82
CA LEU A 316 4.26 12.28 1.06
C LEU A 316 4.95 13.62 1.40
N ILE A 317 6.04 13.55 2.15
CA ILE A 317 6.91 14.69 2.44
C ILE A 317 8.11 14.74 1.48
N ASN A 318 8.83 15.86 1.45
CA ASN A 318 9.93 16.02 0.49
C ASN A 318 11.11 15.09 0.78
N GLU A 319 11.28 14.71 2.03
CA GLU A 319 12.33 13.82 2.52
C GLU A 319 12.06 12.34 2.23
N ASP A 320 10.85 12.00 1.76
CA ASP A 320 10.54 10.63 1.33
C ASP A 320 11.26 10.29 0.03
N LYS A 321 11.84 9.09 -0.03
CA LYS A 321 12.57 8.60 -1.19
C LYS A 321 11.59 8.07 -2.24
N ILE A 322 11.82 8.43 -3.50
CA ILE A 322 11.08 7.91 -4.65
C ILE A 322 12.00 6.99 -5.44
N VAL A 323 11.57 5.76 -5.68
CA VAL A 323 12.35 4.72 -6.37
C VAL A 323 11.63 4.34 -7.65
N VAL A 324 12.35 4.42 -8.79
CA VAL A 324 11.78 4.13 -10.10
C VAL A 324 11.57 2.63 -10.29
N ASN A 325 12.59 1.82 -9.98
CA ASN A 325 12.45 0.37 -10.02
C ASN A 325 11.78 -0.15 -8.76
N ARG A 326 10.54 -0.61 -8.89
CA ARG A 326 9.75 -1.17 -7.78
C ARG A 326 10.44 -2.31 -7.04
N ASP A 327 11.20 -3.16 -7.72
CA ASP A 327 11.85 -4.32 -7.12
C ASP A 327 12.96 -3.92 -6.13
N HIS A 328 13.45 -2.67 -6.20
CA HIS A 328 14.46 -2.13 -5.30
C HIS A 328 13.88 -1.40 -4.07
N ILE A 329 12.55 -1.29 -3.95
CA ILE A 329 11.94 -0.50 -2.84
C ILE A 329 12.32 -1.09 -1.49
N LEU A 330 12.25 -2.42 -1.35
CA LEU A 330 12.46 -3.10 -0.08
C LEU A 330 13.92 -2.98 0.38
N SER A 331 14.90 -3.10 -0.54
CA SER A 331 16.31 -2.91 -0.22
C SER A 331 16.60 -1.47 0.18
N HIS A 332 16.06 -0.49 -0.56
CA HIS A 332 16.21 0.92 -0.18
C HIS A 332 15.52 1.28 1.13
N ALA A 333 14.41 0.63 1.46
CA ALA A 333 13.75 0.81 2.76
C ALA A 333 14.59 0.21 3.89
N LYS A 334 15.19 -0.97 3.69
CA LYS A 334 16.15 -1.58 4.61
C LYS A 334 17.36 -0.69 4.86
N GLU A 335 17.99 -0.19 3.78
CA GLU A 335 19.10 0.77 3.86
C GLU A 335 18.72 1.98 4.71
N LEU A 336 17.55 2.59 4.45
CA LEU A 336 17.08 3.77 5.18
C LEU A 336 16.84 3.49 6.67
N VAL A 337 16.36 2.28 7.05
CA VAL A 337 16.27 1.88 8.46
C VAL A 337 17.65 1.87 9.11
N ILE A 338 18.64 1.27 8.44
CA ILE A 338 20.02 1.19 8.94
C ILE A 338 20.60 2.59 9.13
N ASP A 339 20.44 3.45 8.12
CA ASP A 339 20.95 4.83 8.14
C ASP A 339 20.36 5.65 9.32
N LEU A 340 19.05 5.52 9.54
CA LEU A 340 18.37 6.28 10.61
C LEU A 340 18.61 5.71 12.01
N SER A 341 18.89 4.41 12.13
CA SER A 341 18.90 3.71 13.42
C SER A 341 19.94 4.23 14.40
N SER A 342 21.09 4.73 13.92
CA SER A 342 22.22 5.15 14.77
C SER A 342 21.94 6.42 15.58
N GLU A 343 21.12 7.32 15.07
CA GLU A 343 20.79 8.61 15.68
C GLU A 343 19.29 8.80 15.89
N TYR A 344 18.52 7.69 15.81
CA TYR A 344 17.07 7.74 15.88
C TYR A 344 16.58 8.30 17.22
N LYS A 345 15.62 9.20 17.11
CA LYS A 345 14.88 9.74 18.26
C LYS A 345 13.39 9.60 17.98
N THR A 346 12.68 9.02 18.92
CA THR A 346 11.21 8.97 18.88
C THR A 346 10.65 10.38 18.66
N PRO A 347 9.74 10.56 17.68
CA PRO A 347 9.11 11.85 17.43
C PRO A 347 8.37 12.39 18.66
N GLU A 348 8.32 13.70 18.80
CA GLU A 348 7.50 14.35 19.81
C GLU A 348 6.03 14.42 19.36
N VAL A 349 5.12 14.47 20.35
CA VAL A 349 3.69 14.68 20.09
C VAL A 349 3.47 16.07 19.51
N GLU A 350 2.84 16.13 18.34
CA GLU A 350 2.56 17.39 17.65
C GLU A 350 1.30 18.07 18.24
N SER A 351 1.28 19.38 18.19
CA SER A 351 0.11 20.19 18.52
C SER A 351 -0.19 21.20 17.41
N PHE A 352 -1.47 21.44 17.17
CA PHE A 352 -1.93 22.22 16.03
C PHE A 352 -2.79 23.39 16.47
N LYS A 353 -2.47 24.59 16.03
CA LYS A 353 -3.38 25.75 16.10
C LYS A 353 -4.26 25.71 14.84
N LEU A 354 -5.53 25.40 14.99
CA LEU A 354 -6.46 25.22 13.89
C LEU A 354 -7.55 26.31 13.93
N PRO A 355 -8.19 26.67 12.81
CA PRO A 355 -9.06 27.85 12.70
C PRO A 355 -10.39 27.75 13.48
N GLY A 356 -10.72 26.58 14.03
CA GLY A 356 -11.91 26.37 14.84
C GLY A 356 -13.23 26.61 14.10
N SER A 357 -14.25 27.07 14.83
CA SER A 357 -15.62 27.27 14.31
C SER A 357 -15.71 28.24 13.14
N ALA A 358 -14.87 29.26 13.10
CA ALA A 358 -14.86 30.25 12.00
C ALA A 358 -14.38 29.60 10.68
N GLY A 359 -13.32 28.80 10.75
CA GLY A 359 -12.84 28.04 9.58
C GLY A 359 -13.85 27.01 9.11
N ARG A 360 -14.49 26.29 10.05
CA ARG A 360 -15.58 25.37 9.73
C ARG A 360 -16.72 26.05 9.01
N LEU A 361 -17.21 27.19 9.54
CA LEU A 361 -18.32 27.93 8.94
C LEU A 361 -17.99 28.33 7.48
N ALA A 362 -16.77 28.75 7.20
CA ALA A 362 -16.36 29.12 5.83
C ALA A 362 -16.49 27.92 4.87
N ILE A 363 -16.05 26.73 5.30
CA ILE A 363 -16.15 25.50 4.49
C ILE A 363 -17.62 25.07 4.33
N ASP A 364 -18.43 25.11 5.41
CA ASP A 364 -19.85 24.73 5.39
C ASP A 364 -20.66 25.64 4.45
N VAL A 365 -20.38 26.94 4.42
CA VAL A 365 -21.03 27.89 3.50
C VAL A 365 -20.68 27.56 2.04
N GLN A 366 -19.42 27.23 1.77
CA GLN A 366 -19.00 26.82 0.43
C GLN A 366 -19.69 25.49 0.01
N ALA A 367 -19.75 24.50 0.88
CA ALA A 367 -20.45 23.24 0.62
C ALA A 367 -21.94 23.45 0.32
N LYS A 368 -22.63 24.29 1.10
CA LYS A 368 -24.04 24.64 0.85
C LYS A 368 -24.24 25.35 -0.51
N SER A 369 -23.32 26.21 -0.92
CA SER A 369 -23.30 26.80 -2.24
C SER A 369 -23.18 25.76 -3.35
N MET A 370 -22.33 24.76 -3.16
CA MET A 370 -22.14 23.66 -4.12
C MET A 370 -23.39 22.77 -4.23
N VAL A 371 -24.09 22.50 -3.11
CA VAL A 371 -25.39 21.80 -3.11
C VAL A 371 -26.42 22.59 -3.92
N LYS A 372 -26.58 23.89 -3.64
CA LYS A 372 -27.51 24.75 -4.39
C LYS A 372 -27.20 24.79 -5.89
N ALA A 373 -25.94 24.70 -6.26
CA ALA A 373 -25.49 24.64 -7.64
C ALA A 373 -25.59 23.22 -8.27
N GLY A 374 -26.10 22.21 -7.55
CA GLY A 374 -26.23 20.85 -8.03
C GLY A 374 -24.89 20.12 -8.26
N LYS A 375 -23.78 20.63 -7.69
CA LYS A 375 -22.45 20.05 -7.87
C LYS A 375 -22.14 18.90 -6.92
N ILE A 376 -22.76 18.89 -5.74
CA ILE A 376 -22.65 17.85 -4.72
C ILE A 376 -24.03 17.57 -4.13
N SER A 377 -24.22 16.36 -3.56
CA SER A 377 -25.45 16.00 -2.86
C SER A 377 -25.50 16.59 -1.44
N GLU A 378 -26.66 16.59 -0.81
CA GLU A 378 -26.82 16.93 0.61
C GLU A 378 -25.98 16.01 1.50
N HIS A 379 -25.87 14.73 1.12
CA HIS A 379 -25.04 13.78 1.86
C HIS A 379 -23.55 14.05 1.70
N ASP A 380 -23.08 14.48 0.51
CA ASP A 380 -21.69 14.94 0.33
C ASP A 380 -21.41 16.16 1.23
N ALA A 381 -22.37 17.08 1.38
CA ALA A 381 -22.22 18.24 2.25
C ALA A 381 -22.15 17.83 3.74
N LEU A 382 -22.93 16.82 4.15
CA LEU A 382 -22.85 16.25 5.51
C LEU A 382 -21.46 15.66 5.78
N ILE A 383 -20.95 14.83 4.87
CA ILE A 383 -19.62 14.23 4.98
C ILE A 383 -18.54 15.33 5.03
N GLY A 384 -18.65 16.33 4.15
CA GLY A 384 -17.77 17.49 4.12
C GLY A 384 -17.78 18.29 5.43
N SER A 385 -18.95 18.46 6.04
CA SER A 385 -19.08 19.15 7.35
C SER A 385 -18.43 18.36 8.48
N LYS A 386 -18.52 17.01 8.48
CA LYS A 386 -17.80 16.16 9.43
C LYS A 386 -16.30 16.23 9.24
N LEU A 387 -15.82 16.19 8.01
CA LEU A 387 -14.41 16.37 7.68
C LEU A 387 -13.90 17.76 8.12
N ALA A 388 -14.65 18.82 7.80
CA ALA A 388 -14.33 20.18 8.23
C ALA A 388 -14.25 20.31 9.74
N TYR A 389 -15.16 19.66 10.48
CA TYR A 389 -15.13 19.63 11.94
C TYR A 389 -13.80 19.11 12.48
N VAL A 390 -13.31 17.98 11.94
CA VAL A 390 -12.03 17.41 12.34
C VAL A 390 -10.87 18.32 11.96
N LEU A 391 -10.77 18.71 10.70
CA LEU A 391 -9.64 19.48 10.19
C LEU A 391 -9.52 20.89 10.81
N THR A 392 -10.63 21.45 11.32
CA THR A 392 -10.60 22.75 12.01
C THR A 392 -10.40 22.65 13.52
N GLY A 393 -10.19 21.41 14.09
CA GLY A 393 -9.91 21.20 15.49
C GLY A 393 -11.14 21.07 16.39
N GLY A 394 -12.31 20.78 15.80
CA GLY A 394 -13.53 20.51 16.54
C GLY A 394 -13.97 21.66 17.44
N LYS A 395 -14.43 21.32 18.66
CA LYS A 395 -14.85 22.29 19.67
C LYS A 395 -13.69 23.04 20.33
N LYS A 396 -12.49 22.40 20.41
CA LYS A 396 -11.30 22.99 21.05
C LYS A 396 -10.45 23.84 20.08
N GLY A 397 -10.64 23.69 18.76
CA GLY A 397 -9.92 24.47 17.76
C GLY A 397 -10.20 25.96 17.88
N GLY A 398 -9.14 26.77 17.72
CA GLY A 398 -9.22 28.24 17.78
C GLY A 398 -7.86 28.88 17.52
N MET A 399 -7.86 30.15 17.17
CA MET A 399 -6.65 30.91 16.81
C MET A 399 -5.59 30.87 17.95
N PHE A 400 -6.04 30.81 19.20
CA PHE A 400 -5.16 30.88 20.40
C PHE A 400 -5.01 29.55 21.12
N THR A 401 -5.80 28.53 20.75
CA THR A 401 -5.77 27.19 21.37
C THR A 401 -5.11 26.19 20.45
N ALA A 402 -4.14 25.45 20.96
CA ALA A 402 -3.59 24.30 20.27
C ALA A 402 -4.36 23.04 20.69
N VAL A 403 -4.53 22.12 19.75
CA VAL A 403 -5.09 20.79 19.98
C VAL A 403 -4.00 19.76 19.71
N ASP A 404 -3.94 18.72 20.53
CA ASP A 404 -2.98 17.64 20.41
C ASP A 404 -3.46 16.54 19.43
N GLU A 405 -2.57 15.61 19.11
CA GLU A 405 -2.85 14.49 18.21
C GLU A 405 -3.98 13.62 18.74
N GLN A 406 -4.00 13.31 20.05
CA GLN A 406 -5.02 12.41 20.61
C GLN A 406 -6.41 13.01 20.50
N TYR A 407 -6.57 14.29 20.78
CA TYR A 407 -7.87 14.94 20.61
C TYR A 407 -8.34 14.92 19.14
N LEU A 408 -7.43 15.12 18.18
CA LEU A 408 -7.78 15.04 16.76
C LEU A 408 -8.21 13.62 16.37
N LEU A 409 -7.54 12.59 16.87
CA LEU A 409 -7.93 11.19 16.66
C LEU A 409 -9.29 10.86 17.27
N ASP A 410 -9.58 11.38 18.46
CA ASP A 410 -10.87 11.15 19.12
C ASP A 410 -12.03 11.76 18.34
N ILE A 411 -11.92 13.02 17.88
CA ILE A 411 -12.97 13.64 17.08
C ILE A 411 -13.06 13.08 15.65
N GLU A 412 -11.98 12.56 15.11
CA GLU A 412 -11.95 11.83 13.83
C GLU A 412 -12.77 10.53 13.96
N ARG A 413 -12.51 9.75 15.02
CA ARG A 413 -13.26 8.51 15.33
C ARG A 413 -14.73 8.79 15.58
N GLU A 414 -15.09 9.82 16.37
CA GLU A 414 -16.47 10.25 16.60
C GLU A 414 -17.18 10.57 15.28
N ALA A 415 -16.55 11.37 14.43
CA ALA A 415 -17.11 11.78 13.14
C ALA A 415 -17.26 10.58 12.18
N PHE A 416 -16.27 9.69 12.10
CA PHE A 416 -16.33 8.44 11.34
C PHE A 416 -17.52 7.57 11.77
N LEU A 417 -17.65 7.30 13.07
CA LEU A 417 -18.72 6.48 13.62
C LEU A 417 -20.10 7.09 13.37
N SER A 418 -20.23 8.42 13.48
CA SER A 418 -21.49 9.10 13.17
C SER A 418 -21.92 8.90 11.71
N LEU A 419 -20.99 8.85 10.78
CA LEU A 419 -21.27 8.58 9.36
C LEU A 419 -21.63 7.10 9.11
N CYS A 420 -21.08 6.17 9.87
CA CYS A 420 -21.48 4.76 9.82
C CYS A 420 -22.96 4.53 10.21
N GLY A 421 -23.57 5.48 10.94
CA GLY A 421 -25.00 5.45 11.27
C GLY A 421 -25.90 6.00 10.15
N GLU A 422 -25.37 6.61 9.11
CA GLU A 422 -26.14 7.24 8.04
C GLU A 422 -26.58 6.23 6.96
N PRO A 423 -27.90 6.09 6.68
CA PRO A 423 -28.38 5.13 5.67
C PRO A 423 -27.73 5.31 4.30
N LYS A 424 -27.53 6.56 3.86
CA LYS A 424 -26.89 6.87 2.58
C LYS A 424 -25.42 6.46 2.52
N THR A 425 -24.71 6.49 3.64
CA THR A 425 -23.35 5.94 3.76
C THR A 425 -23.37 4.42 3.58
N LEU A 426 -24.29 3.71 4.24
CA LEU A 426 -24.42 2.26 4.07
C LEU A 426 -24.73 1.88 2.63
N ASP A 427 -25.56 2.65 1.94
CA ASP A 427 -25.85 2.46 0.50
C ASP A 427 -24.59 2.66 -0.36
N ARG A 428 -23.77 3.67 -0.06
CA ARG A 428 -22.48 3.88 -0.75
C ARG A 428 -21.52 2.72 -0.55
N ILE A 429 -21.40 2.22 0.67
CA ILE A 429 -20.54 1.06 0.97
C ILE A 429 -21.05 -0.19 0.24
N ARG A 430 -22.34 -0.50 0.29
CA ARG A 430 -22.94 -1.63 -0.45
C ARG A 430 -22.69 -1.53 -1.95
N PHE A 431 -22.88 -0.33 -2.51
CA PHE A 431 -22.67 -0.10 -3.94
C PHE A 431 -21.20 -0.29 -4.34
N MET A 432 -20.27 0.21 -3.52
CA MET A 432 -18.84 0.00 -3.74
C MET A 432 -18.50 -1.49 -3.72
N LEU A 433 -18.99 -2.25 -2.73
CA LEU A 433 -18.73 -3.69 -2.61
C LEU A 433 -19.33 -4.51 -3.76
N THR A 434 -20.45 -4.06 -4.33
CA THR A 434 -21.16 -4.82 -5.38
C THR A 434 -20.79 -4.38 -6.80
N LYS A 435 -20.46 -3.11 -7.01
CA LYS A 435 -20.21 -2.53 -8.34
C LYS A 435 -18.78 -2.04 -8.55
N GLY A 436 -17.95 -1.97 -7.49
CA GLY A 436 -16.59 -1.45 -7.56
C GLY A 436 -16.49 0.04 -7.93
N LYS A 437 -17.58 0.81 -7.72
CA LYS A 437 -17.68 2.22 -8.11
C LYS A 437 -18.32 3.04 -6.98
N PRO A 438 -17.93 4.32 -6.83
CA PRO A 438 -18.59 5.21 -5.86
C PRO A 438 -20.04 5.51 -6.30
N LEU A 439 -20.96 5.53 -5.32
CA LEU A 439 -22.34 5.98 -5.47
C LEU A 439 -22.43 7.46 -5.09
N ARG A 440 -23.19 8.25 -5.85
CA ARG A 440 -23.59 9.62 -5.51
C ARG A 440 -25.10 9.64 -5.24
N ASN A 441 -25.50 9.86 -3.97
CA ASN A 441 -26.90 9.80 -3.51
C ASN A 441 -27.26 10.98 -2.62
#